data_54d32f6a3160a728c76df5c13740e0b4
#
_entry.id   54d32f6a3160a728c76df5c13740e0b4
#
_cell.length_a   1.000
_cell.length_b   1.000
_cell.length_c   1.000
_cell.angle_alpha   90.00
_cell.angle_beta   90.00
_cell.angle_gamma   90.00
#
_symmetry.space_group_name_H-M   'P 1'
#
loop_
_entity.id
_entity.type
_entity.pdbx_description
1 polymer ?
#
loop_
_entity_poly.entity_id
_entity_poly.type
_entity_poly.pdbx_seq_one_letter_code
_entity_poly.pdbx_strand_id
1 'polypeptide(L)'
;MANLRTVDLTVGYQKQKIVQKITIDIPEGKIIGLIGPNGSGKSTFLKALARILLPMEGEVYLNEQNLQTIKTKEVASQIALLSQVSDSSIGLTIREIVSYGRFPYQKGLGRLTAKDYQAIEWALAATDLTELADASIHTLSGGQKQRVWIAMALAQ
;
A
#
# COMPACT_ATOMS: atom_id res chain seq x y z
N MET A 1 13.33 -6.66 -7.07
CA MET A 1 12.00 -6.04 -7.19
C MET A 1 10.93 -7.09 -7.01
N ALA A 2 9.71 -6.75 -6.65
CA ALA A 2 8.74 -7.74 -6.18
C ALA A 2 7.88 -8.26 -7.34
N ASN A 3 7.82 -9.58 -7.53
CA ASN A 3 6.89 -10.26 -8.42
C ASN A 3 5.73 -10.82 -7.58
N LEU A 4 4.49 -10.49 -7.92
CA LEU A 4 3.29 -11.02 -7.27
C LEU A 4 2.60 -12.02 -8.18
N ARG A 5 2.22 -13.18 -7.64
CA ARG A 5 1.47 -14.22 -8.35
C ARG A 5 0.34 -14.75 -7.48
N THR A 6 -0.78 -15.08 -8.10
CA THR A 6 -1.87 -15.82 -7.44
C THR A 6 -2.07 -17.18 -8.09
N VAL A 7 -2.44 -18.17 -7.30
CA VAL A 7 -2.77 -19.52 -7.77
C VAL A 7 -4.12 -19.91 -7.18
N ASP A 8 -5.12 -20.12 -8.03
CA ASP A 8 -6.50 -20.49 -7.69
C ASP A 8 -7.10 -19.68 -6.55
N LEU A 9 -6.72 -18.39 -6.47
CA LEU A 9 -7.08 -17.49 -5.38
C LEU A 9 -8.57 -17.28 -5.29
N THR A 10 -9.17 -17.66 -4.16
CA THR A 10 -10.55 -17.36 -3.80
C THR A 10 -10.54 -16.52 -2.53
N VAL A 11 -11.21 -15.37 -2.57
CA VAL A 11 -11.31 -14.44 -1.44
C VAL A 11 -12.72 -13.91 -1.27
N GLY A 12 -13.04 -13.53 -0.04
CA GLY A 12 -14.36 -13.01 0.30
C GLY A 12 -14.46 -12.61 1.76
N TYR A 13 -15.68 -12.42 2.23
CA TYR A 13 -15.96 -12.04 3.62
C TYR A 13 -16.88 -13.07 4.25
N GLN A 14 -16.57 -13.48 5.48
CA GLN A 14 -17.30 -14.53 6.20
C GLN A 14 -17.37 -15.83 5.38
N LYS A 15 -18.56 -16.22 4.87
CA LYS A 15 -18.75 -17.40 4.01
C LYS A 15 -19.02 -17.05 2.53
N GLN A 16 -19.07 -15.75 2.19
CA GLN A 16 -19.39 -15.31 0.84
C GLN A 16 -18.09 -15.15 0.03
N LYS A 17 -17.93 -15.97 -0.99
CA LYS A 17 -16.85 -15.88 -1.98
C LYS A 17 -17.14 -14.73 -2.94
N ILE A 18 -16.28 -13.72 -3.00
CA ILE A 18 -16.40 -12.52 -3.86
C ILE A 18 -15.58 -12.70 -5.14
N VAL A 19 -14.34 -13.14 -4.99
CA VAL A 19 -13.45 -13.44 -6.11
C VAL A 19 -13.12 -14.92 -6.04
N GLN A 20 -13.16 -15.63 -7.17
CA GLN A 20 -13.02 -17.08 -7.18
C GLN A 20 -12.03 -17.55 -8.22
N LYS A 21 -11.08 -18.40 -7.80
CA LYS A 21 -10.13 -19.15 -8.64
C LYS A 21 -9.34 -18.27 -9.61
N ILE A 22 -8.80 -17.15 -9.11
CA ILE A 22 -7.97 -16.25 -9.93
C ILE A 22 -6.52 -16.72 -9.89
N THR A 23 -6.00 -17.06 -11.06
CA THR A 23 -4.57 -17.36 -11.27
C THR A 23 -4.00 -16.33 -12.23
N ILE A 24 -3.13 -15.45 -11.75
CA ILE A 24 -2.46 -14.41 -12.55
C ILE A 24 -1.03 -14.21 -12.07
N ASP A 25 -0.19 -13.77 -13.00
CA ASP A 25 1.13 -13.21 -12.73
C ASP A 25 1.08 -11.69 -12.89
N ILE A 26 1.59 -10.97 -11.90
CA ILE A 26 1.77 -9.54 -11.91
C ILE A 26 3.26 -9.26 -12.08
N PRO A 27 3.71 -8.98 -13.32
CA PRO A 27 5.12 -8.85 -13.63
C PRO A 27 5.71 -7.58 -13.01
N GLU A 28 6.95 -7.68 -12.61
CA GLU A 28 7.75 -6.59 -12.10
C GLU A 28 7.87 -5.42 -13.09
N GLY A 29 7.88 -4.19 -12.56
CA GLY A 29 8.12 -2.97 -13.34
C GLY A 29 7.01 -2.61 -14.32
N LYS A 30 5.82 -3.22 -14.19
CA LYS A 30 4.66 -2.93 -15.03
C LYS A 30 3.54 -2.27 -14.24
N ILE A 31 2.77 -1.44 -14.94
CA ILE A 31 1.51 -0.92 -14.43
C ILE A 31 0.39 -1.85 -14.92
N ILE A 32 -0.36 -2.42 -13.97
CA ILE A 32 -1.48 -3.31 -14.25
C ILE A 32 -2.79 -2.61 -13.90
N GLY A 33 -3.69 -2.50 -14.88
CA GLY A 33 -5.04 -1.97 -14.68
C GLY A 33 -6.02 -3.08 -14.30
N LEU A 34 -6.67 -2.96 -13.14
CA LEU A 34 -7.78 -3.82 -12.73
C LEU A 34 -9.11 -3.12 -13.04
N ILE A 35 -9.81 -3.55 -14.07
CA ILE A 35 -11.05 -2.95 -14.57
C ILE A 35 -12.25 -3.85 -14.34
N GLY A 36 -13.43 -3.27 -14.20
CA GLY A 36 -14.69 -3.98 -13.99
C GLY A 36 -15.73 -3.10 -13.29
N PRO A 37 -17.02 -3.50 -13.28
CA PRO A 37 -18.09 -2.75 -12.64
C PRO A 37 -17.92 -2.63 -11.11
N ASN A 38 -18.67 -1.73 -10.49
CA ASN A 38 -18.74 -1.66 -9.04
C ASN A 38 -19.30 -2.98 -8.46
N GLY A 39 -18.72 -3.42 -7.34
CA GLY A 39 -19.08 -4.72 -6.74
C GLY A 39 -18.41 -5.96 -7.35
N SER A 40 -17.61 -5.84 -8.42
CA SER A 40 -16.95 -6.99 -9.06
C SER A 40 -15.79 -7.61 -8.25
N GLY A 41 -15.50 -7.12 -7.05
CA GLY A 41 -14.47 -7.69 -6.18
C GLY A 41 -13.06 -7.08 -6.33
N LYS A 42 -12.86 -6.02 -7.13
CA LYS A 42 -11.53 -5.39 -7.34
C LYS A 42 -10.82 -5.04 -6.04
N SER A 43 -11.49 -4.32 -5.14
CA SER A 43 -10.91 -3.94 -3.86
C SER A 43 -10.66 -5.14 -2.94
N THR A 44 -11.50 -6.18 -3.02
CA THR A 44 -11.33 -7.43 -2.28
C THR A 44 -10.09 -8.17 -2.75
N PHE A 45 -9.89 -8.23 -4.07
CA PHE A 45 -8.70 -8.82 -4.68
C PHE A 45 -7.42 -8.07 -4.29
N LEU A 46 -7.41 -6.72 -4.39
CA LEU A 46 -6.25 -5.90 -3.98
C LEU A 46 -5.92 -6.08 -2.49
N LYS A 47 -6.93 -6.17 -1.62
CA LYS A 47 -6.71 -6.45 -0.19
C LYS A 47 -6.08 -7.82 0.05
N ALA A 48 -6.40 -8.82 -0.76
CA ALA A 48 -5.76 -10.13 -0.67
C ALA A 48 -4.31 -10.09 -1.13
N LEU A 49 -4.00 -9.41 -2.24
CA LEU A 49 -2.63 -9.19 -2.71
C LEU A 49 -1.78 -8.45 -1.67
N ALA A 50 -2.36 -7.53 -0.92
CA ALA A 50 -1.69 -6.80 0.16
C ALA A 50 -1.71 -7.53 1.52
N ARG A 51 -2.20 -8.78 1.57
CA ARG A 51 -2.34 -9.58 2.80
C ARG A 51 -3.20 -8.92 3.90
N ILE A 52 -4.08 -8.00 3.54
CA ILE A 52 -5.08 -7.44 4.46
C ILE A 52 -6.26 -8.40 4.61
N LEU A 53 -6.58 -9.13 3.54
CA LEU A 53 -7.60 -10.16 3.54
C LEU A 53 -6.94 -11.52 3.25
N LEU A 54 -7.20 -12.50 4.11
CA LEU A 54 -6.65 -13.84 3.94
C LEU A 54 -7.40 -14.59 2.84
N PRO A 55 -6.72 -15.37 1.99
CA PRO A 55 -7.35 -16.30 1.07
C PRO A 55 -8.28 -17.28 1.80
N MET A 56 -9.44 -17.55 1.21
CA MET A 56 -10.32 -18.66 1.60
C MET A 56 -9.85 -19.97 0.97
N GLU A 57 -9.33 -19.89 -0.26
CA GLU A 57 -8.74 -20.98 -1.03
C GLU A 57 -7.64 -20.41 -1.93
N GLY A 58 -6.69 -21.27 -2.34
CA GLY A 58 -5.57 -20.85 -3.17
C GLY A 58 -4.53 -20.03 -2.42
N GLU A 59 -3.59 -19.45 -3.14
CA GLU A 59 -2.40 -18.84 -2.56
C GLU A 59 -1.99 -17.57 -3.29
N VAL A 60 -1.29 -16.70 -2.55
CA VAL A 60 -0.61 -15.52 -3.10
C VAL A 60 0.88 -15.68 -2.84
N TYR A 61 1.69 -15.41 -3.85
CA TYR A 61 3.15 -15.49 -3.79
C TYR A 61 3.78 -14.12 -4.00
N LEU A 62 4.79 -13.81 -3.24
CA LEU A 62 5.69 -12.67 -3.40
C LEU A 62 7.10 -13.21 -3.59
N ASN A 63 7.71 -12.97 -4.76
CA ASN A 63 9.04 -13.49 -5.11
C ASN A 63 9.16 -15.02 -4.90
N GLU A 64 8.21 -15.78 -5.45
CA GLU A 64 8.12 -17.25 -5.33
C GLU A 64 7.88 -17.79 -3.90
N GLN A 65 7.80 -16.94 -2.89
CA GLN A 65 7.49 -17.32 -1.52
C GLN A 65 6.01 -17.07 -1.20
N ASN A 66 5.35 -18.04 -0.58
CA ASN A 66 3.95 -17.88 -0.15
C ASN A 66 3.83 -16.70 0.81
N LEU A 67 2.99 -15.72 0.45
CA LEU A 67 2.84 -14.45 1.16
C LEU A 67 2.43 -14.64 2.64
N GLN A 68 1.75 -15.74 2.96
CA GLN A 68 1.32 -16.03 4.33
C GLN A 68 2.49 -16.45 5.24
N THR A 69 3.58 -16.96 4.67
CA THR A 69 4.75 -17.42 5.42
C THR A 69 5.77 -16.31 5.68
N ILE A 70 5.69 -15.19 4.95
CA ILE A 70 6.60 -14.06 5.08
C ILE A 70 6.25 -13.26 6.34
N LYS A 71 7.26 -12.75 7.05
CA LYS A 71 7.04 -11.89 8.22
C LYS A 71 6.29 -10.62 7.83
N THR A 72 5.34 -10.18 8.67
CA THR A 72 4.49 -9.01 8.38
C THR A 72 5.29 -7.75 8.05
N LYS A 73 6.37 -7.51 8.78
CA LYS A 73 7.26 -6.37 8.54
C LYS A 73 7.96 -6.41 7.18
N GLU A 74 8.33 -7.59 6.73
CA GLU A 74 8.95 -7.81 5.42
C GLU A 74 7.95 -7.60 4.29
N VAL A 75 6.73 -8.13 4.41
CA VAL A 75 5.64 -7.84 3.46
C VAL A 75 5.38 -6.34 3.38
N ALA A 76 5.25 -5.69 4.54
CA ALA A 76 5.01 -4.25 4.62
C ALA A 76 6.16 -3.40 4.07
N SER A 77 7.37 -3.92 3.92
CA SER A 77 8.48 -3.21 3.26
C SER A 77 8.54 -3.41 1.74
N GLN A 78 7.69 -4.27 1.18
CA GLN A 78 7.68 -4.60 -0.25
C GLN A 78 6.34 -4.30 -0.93
N ILE A 79 5.24 -4.23 -0.16
CA ILE A 79 3.90 -3.97 -0.68
C ILE A 79 3.30 -2.78 0.04
N ALA A 80 3.04 -1.69 -0.68
CA ALA A 80 2.22 -0.59 -0.23
C ALA A 80 0.80 -0.72 -0.79
N LEU A 81 -0.21 -0.53 0.03
CA LEU A 81 -1.60 -0.43 -0.41
C LEU A 81 -2.15 0.96 -0.14
N LEU A 82 -2.47 1.68 -1.22
CA LEU A 82 -3.18 2.94 -1.13
C LEU A 82 -4.69 2.66 -1.13
N SER A 83 -5.33 2.81 0.02
CA SER A 83 -6.79 2.69 0.12
C SER A 83 -7.47 4.02 -0.25
N GLN A 84 -8.74 3.93 -0.63
CA GLN A 84 -9.59 5.11 -0.80
C GLN A 84 -9.76 5.78 0.57
N VAL A 85 -9.20 6.99 0.72
CA VAL A 85 -8.90 7.59 2.02
C VAL A 85 -10.13 8.23 2.66
N SER A 86 -10.32 8.00 3.94
CA SER A 86 -11.19 8.78 4.82
C SER A 86 -10.39 9.87 5.55
N ASP A 87 -10.99 11.05 5.74
CA ASP A 87 -10.40 12.30 6.30
C ASP A 87 -10.00 12.24 7.79
N SER A 88 -9.39 11.17 8.28
CA SER A 88 -9.09 10.98 9.71
C SER A 88 -7.72 11.50 10.18
N SER A 89 -7.00 12.27 9.35
CA SER A 89 -5.65 12.78 9.68
C SER A 89 -5.69 14.16 10.38
N ILE A 90 -6.55 14.32 11.38
CA ILE A 90 -6.74 15.61 12.07
C ILE A 90 -5.44 16.03 12.77
N GLY A 91 -4.95 17.23 12.45
CA GLY A 91 -3.81 17.86 13.12
C GLY A 91 -2.42 17.46 12.63
N LEU A 92 -2.31 16.61 11.61
CA LEU A 92 -1.00 16.20 11.07
C LEU A 92 -0.55 17.09 9.91
N THR A 93 0.77 17.31 9.85
CA THR A 93 1.44 17.89 8.69
C THR A 93 1.59 16.84 7.58
N ILE A 94 1.81 17.31 6.35
CA ILE A 94 2.06 16.44 5.19
C ILE A 94 3.30 15.59 5.43
N ARG A 95 4.38 16.16 5.94
CA ARG A 95 5.63 15.47 6.30
C ARG A 95 5.38 14.34 7.31
N GLU A 96 4.59 14.59 8.35
CA GLU A 96 4.24 13.57 9.33
C GLU A 96 3.47 12.41 8.70
N ILE A 97 2.51 12.69 7.82
CA ILE A 97 1.76 11.63 7.11
C ILE A 97 2.69 10.82 6.21
N VAL A 98 3.56 11.47 5.43
CA VAL A 98 4.51 10.78 4.55
C VAL A 98 5.48 9.93 5.38
N SER A 99 5.86 10.38 6.58
CA SER A 99 6.73 9.64 7.47
C SER A 99 6.15 8.29 7.93
N TYR A 100 4.83 8.12 7.92
CA TYR A 100 4.19 6.83 8.22
C TYR A 100 4.54 5.74 7.21
N GLY A 101 4.90 6.07 5.98
CA GLY A 101 5.48 5.13 5.03
C GLY A 101 6.75 4.45 5.55
N ARG A 102 7.46 5.06 6.52
CA ARG A 102 8.67 4.48 7.11
C ARG A 102 8.42 3.49 8.26
N PHE A 103 7.17 3.28 8.68
CA PHE A 103 6.83 2.33 9.75
C PHE A 103 7.47 0.94 9.61
N PRO A 104 7.49 0.31 8.42
CA PRO A 104 8.09 -1.00 8.25
C PRO A 104 9.59 -1.05 8.54
N TYR A 105 10.30 0.08 8.47
CA TYR A 105 11.75 0.17 8.66
C TYR A 105 12.16 0.57 10.07
N GLN A 106 11.24 1.12 10.86
CA GLN A 106 11.54 1.59 12.22
C GLN A 106 11.97 0.44 13.14
N LYS A 107 12.99 0.71 13.97
CA LYS A 107 13.51 -0.21 14.99
C LYS A 107 13.31 0.41 16.37
N GLY A 108 12.89 -0.41 17.34
CA GLY A 108 12.74 0.01 18.74
C GLY A 108 11.71 1.13 18.95
N LEU A 109 12.08 2.24 19.57
CA LEU A 109 11.20 3.35 19.97
C LEU A 109 10.69 4.23 18.81
N GLY A 110 10.71 3.76 17.57
CA GLY A 110 10.11 4.46 16.45
C GLY A 110 10.88 5.71 15.97
N ARG A 111 12.15 5.84 16.28
CA ARG A 111 12.96 6.96 15.78
C ARG A 111 13.31 6.78 14.31
N LEU A 112 13.08 7.84 13.53
CA LEU A 112 13.49 7.92 12.14
C LEU A 112 15.01 8.04 12.04
N THR A 113 15.61 7.32 11.11
CA THR A 113 17.03 7.40 10.77
C THR A 113 17.28 8.42 9.67
N ALA A 114 18.54 8.76 9.41
CA ALA A 114 18.90 9.63 8.28
C ALA A 114 18.39 9.08 6.92
N LYS A 115 18.40 7.75 6.75
CA LYS A 115 17.85 7.10 5.55
C LYS A 115 16.33 7.28 5.44
N ASP A 116 15.62 7.26 6.57
CA ASP A 116 14.18 7.48 6.59
C ASP A 116 13.85 8.92 6.18
N TYR A 117 14.58 9.91 6.71
CA TYR A 117 14.43 11.30 6.29
C TYR A 117 14.73 11.48 4.80
N GLN A 118 15.77 10.87 4.26
CA GLN A 118 16.07 10.93 2.82
C GLN A 118 14.92 10.37 1.97
N ALA A 119 14.32 9.24 2.38
CA ALA A 119 13.19 8.64 1.66
C ALA A 119 11.94 9.55 1.73
N ILE A 120 11.67 10.19 2.88
CA ILE A 120 10.56 11.13 3.05
C ILE A 120 10.75 12.35 2.14
N GLU A 121 11.93 12.98 2.17
CA GLU A 121 12.21 14.16 1.34
C GLU A 121 12.15 13.82 -0.16
N TRP A 122 12.68 12.69 -0.56
CA TRP A 122 12.57 12.20 -1.93
C TRP A 122 11.11 12.00 -2.36
N ALA A 123 10.28 11.38 -1.51
CA ALA A 123 8.87 11.14 -1.81
C ALA A 123 8.08 12.46 -1.92
N LEU A 124 8.36 13.44 -1.04
CA LEU A 124 7.78 14.78 -1.10
C LEU A 124 8.16 15.50 -2.41
N ALA A 125 9.43 15.44 -2.81
CA ALA A 125 9.89 16.03 -4.07
C ALA A 125 9.28 15.34 -5.29
N ALA A 126 9.23 14.00 -5.30
CA ALA A 126 8.66 13.23 -6.41
C ALA A 126 7.14 13.47 -6.63
N THR A 127 6.45 14.05 -5.65
CA THR A 127 5.01 14.35 -5.69
C THR A 127 4.69 15.85 -5.68
N ASP A 128 5.68 16.73 -5.88
CA ASP A 128 5.55 18.20 -5.84
C ASP A 128 4.90 18.70 -4.52
N LEU A 129 5.34 18.16 -3.37
CA LEU A 129 4.81 18.51 -2.05
C LEU A 129 5.86 19.17 -1.14
N THR A 130 7.08 19.42 -1.61
CA THR A 130 8.18 19.96 -0.80
C THR A 130 7.81 21.26 -0.11
N GLU A 131 7.26 22.23 -0.86
CA GLU A 131 6.85 23.55 -0.35
C GLU A 131 5.67 23.49 0.64
N LEU A 132 4.92 22.39 0.60
CA LEU A 132 3.74 22.16 1.43
C LEU A 132 4.00 21.20 2.59
N ALA A 133 5.23 20.71 2.74
CA ALA A 133 5.56 19.62 3.64
C ALA A 133 5.13 19.86 5.10
N ASP A 134 5.23 21.09 5.57
CA ASP A 134 4.91 21.47 6.94
C ASP A 134 3.49 22.06 7.09
N ALA A 135 2.71 22.11 5.99
CA ALA A 135 1.31 22.51 6.01
C ALA A 135 0.41 21.36 6.52
N SER A 136 -0.75 21.74 7.04
CA SER A 136 -1.79 20.76 7.43
C SER A 136 -2.45 20.14 6.20
N ILE A 137 -2.72 18.83 6.22
CA ILE A 137 -3.43 18.14 5.14
C ILE A 137 -4.83 18.73 4.87
N HIS A 138 -5.44 19.37 5.86
CA HIS A 138 -6.77 19.97 5.71
C HIS A 138 -6.78 21.19 4.79
N THR A 139 -5.65 21.86 4.61
CA THR A 139 -5.56 23.04 3.73
C THR A 139 -5.47 22.67 2.25
N LEU A 140 -5.32 21.38 1.93
CA LEU A 140 -5.09 20.89 0.60
C LEU A 140 -6.37 20.64 -0.21
N SER A 141 -6.28 20.86 -1.52
CA SER A 141 -7.29 20.38 -2.47
C SER A 141 -7.34 18.84 -2.51
N GLY A 142 -8.44 18.26 -3.04
CA GLY A 142 -8.57 16.81 -3.15
C GLY A 142 -7.44 16.13 -3.93
N GLY A 143 -7.00 16.74 -5.04
CA GLY A 143 -5.87 16.23 -5.82
C GLY A 143 -4.52 16.29 -5.07
N GLN A 144 -4.30 17.37 -4.29
CA GLN A 144 -3.12 17.47 -3.43
C GLN A 144 -3.14 16.43 -2.32
N LYS A 145 -4.28 16.21 -1.67
CA LYS A 145 -4.45 15.14 -0.67
C LYS A 145 -4.11 13.77 -1.26
N GLN A 146 -4.56 13.48 -2.48
CA GLN A 146 -4.21 12.23 -3.15
C GLN A 146 -2.70 12.08 -3.36
N ARG A 147 -1.99 13.15 -3.73
CA ARG A 147 -0.52 13.16 -3.84
C ARG A 147 0.18 12.86 -2.51
N VAL A 148 -0.34 13.34 -1.38
CA VAL A 148 0.20 13.04 -0.05
C VAL A 148 0.18 11.53 0.23
N TRP A 149 -0.92 10.86 -0.10
CA TRP A 149 -1.00 9.41 0.09
C TRP A 149 -0.11 8.62 -0.86
N ILE A 150 0.07 9.13 -2.09
CA ILE A 150 1.07 8.57 -3.02
C ILE A 150 2.48 8.77 -2.47
N ALA A 151 2.79 9.95 -1.94
CA ALA A 151 4.08 10.22 -1.29
C ALA A 151 4.36 9.27 -0.12
N MET A 152 3.36 9.02 0.73
CA MET A 152 3.45 8.06 1.84
C MET A 152 3.78 6.65 1.33
N ALA A 153 3.11 6.20 0.25
CA ALA A 153 3.40 4.89 -0.36
C ALA A 153 4.79 4.84 -1.02
N LEU A 154 5.24 5.95 -1.63
CA LEU A 154 6.59 6.05 -2.21
C LEU A 154 7.70 6.10 -1.15
N ALA A 155 7.42 6.66 0.02
CA ALA A 155 8.35 6.68 1.14
C ALA A 155 8.52 5.28 1.78
N GLN A 156 7.57 4.35 1.57
CA GLN A 156 7.63 2.97 2.05
C GLN A 156 8.64 2.14 1.25
#